data_71371df1693025d1fe8265763d54b211
#
_entry.id   71371df1693025d1fe8265763d54b211
#
_cell.length_a   1.000
_cell.length_b   1.000
_cell.length_c   1.000
_cell.angle_alpha   90.00
_cell.angle_beta   90.00
_cell.angle_gamma   90.00
#
_symmetry.space_group_name_H-M   'P 1'
#
loop_
_entity.id
_entity.type
_entity.pdbx_description
1 polymer ?
#
loop_
_entity_poly.entity_id
_entity_poly.type
_entity_poly.pdbx_seq_one_letter_code
_entity_poly.pdbx_strand_id
1 'polypeptide(L)'
;MKKSRQLTYPPSGPEKLIKFYENLDELYFELQRGLSEGEIKPEDIGYPENPESVEKPLLRPAELDLPSEEVEMLMLEIIEKFSDFFAEDEKKLSELEKFLSLIVGGGLSAVELLEDYLRNEKLPPDQPLKKNLFARVMLFTIRPFFSWVTREGRKSGKITADWQESFCPVCGAIPELARLTEKRGERRLWCWVCSAEWQYNRFYCPHCGEEKADGQRYFTVEESAYRVDVCDSCDGYLKVIDEEKVSEKHHDSLSWMINDIGTQHLDRLARQEGYKPGEK
;
A
#
# COMPACT_ATOMS: atom_id res chain seq x y z
N MET A 1 0.22 -13.73 -37.91
CA MET A 1 -0.59 -13.87 -36.69
C MET A 1 0.35 -13.84 -35.49
N LYS A 2 0.46 -12.72 -34.79
CA LYS A 2 1.19 -12.65 -33.51
C LYS A 2 0.31 -13.34 -32.47
N LYS A 3 0.83 -14.38 -31.80
CA LYS A 3 0.17 -14.99 -30.65
C LYS A 3 -0.01 -13.91 -29.59
N SER A 4 -1.26 -13.50 -29.33
CA SER A 4 -1.60 -12.67 -28.18
C SER A 4 -1.11 -13.42 -26.93
N ARG A 5 -0.19 -12.80 -26.17
CA ARG A 5 0.10 -13.25 -24.81
C ARG A 5 -1.12 -12.85 -23.99
N GLN A 6 -2.02 -13.78 -23.75
CA GLN A 6 -3.02 -13.61 -22.71
C GLN A 6 -2.27 -13.27 -21.41
N LEU A 7 -2.52 -12.11 -20.85
CA LEU A 7 -2.07 -11.80 -19.50
C LEU A 7 -2.80 -12.77 -18.57
N THR A 8 -2.06 -13.75 -18.09
CA THR A 8 -2.57 -14.72 -17.12
C THR A 8 -2.82 -14.01 -15.80
N TYR A 9 -3.92 -14.33 -15.16
CA TYR A 9 -4.18 -13.93 -13.79
C TYR A 9 -3.74 -15.04 -12.81
N PRO A 10 -3.03 -14.79 -11.72
CA PRO A 10 -2.41 -13.51 -11.36
C PRO A 10 -1.32 -13.09 -12.36
N PRO A 11 -1.00 -11.80 -12.46
CA PRO A 11 -0.05 -11.32 -13.43
C PRO A 11 1.34 -11.87 -13.13
N SER A 12 2.06 -12.29 -14.17
CA SER A 12 3.45 -12.70 -14.04
C SER A 12 4.32 -11.49 -13.76
N GLY A 13 4.74 -11.29 -12.52
CA GLY A 13 5.78 -10.35 -12.14
C GLY A 13 7.19 -10.98 -12.20
N PRO A 14 8.26 -10.20 -11.98
CA PRO A 14 9.58 -10.75 -11.78
C PRO A 14 9.58 -11.69 -10.57
N GLU A 15 9.98 -12.94 -10.76
CA GLU A 15 9.96 -14.00 -9.75
C GLU A 15 10.64 -13.56 -8.43
N LYS A 16 11.81 -12.90 -8.53
CA LYS A 16 12.54 -12.35 -7.38
C LYS A 16 11.69 -11.33 -6.57
N LEU A 17 10.87 -10.54 -7.25
CA LEU A 17 10.02 -9.55 -6.61
C LEU A 17 8.81 -10.21 -5.94
N ILE A 18 8.18 -11.17 -6.59
CA ILE A 18 7.06 -11.94 -6.01
C ILE A 18 7.54 -12.63 -4.74
N LYS A 19 8.68 -13.35 -4.80
CA LYS A 19 9.25 -14.02 -3.64
C LYS A 19 9.60 -13.07 -2.49
N PHE A 20 10.10 -11.87 -2.80
CA PHE A 20 10.35 -10.84 -1.79
C PHE A 20 9.07 -10.46 -1.03
N TYR A 21 7.95 -10.28 -1.74
CA TYR A 21 6.67 -9.93 -1.11
C TYR A 21 6.03 -11.10 -0.36
N GLU A 22 6.19 -12.34 -0.85
CA GLU A 22 5.75 -13.53 -0.12
C GLU A 22 6.48 -13.65 1.23
N ASN A 23 7.79 -13.43 1.25
CA ASN A 23 8.58 -13.41 2.49
C ASN A 23 8.15 -12.29 3.45
N LEU A 24 7.73 -11.13 2.92
CA LEU A 24 7.19 -10.05 3.73
C LEU A 24 5.80 -10.38 4.30
N ASP A 25 4.94 -11.03 3.53
CA ASP A 25 3.62 -11.44 4.00
C ASP A 25 3.72 -12.44 5.17
N GLU A 26 4.69 -13.37 5.13
CA GLU A 26 4.98 -14.28 6.26
C GLU A 26 5.40 -13.49 7.51
N LEU A 27 6.35 -12.57 7.38
CA LEU A 27 6.82 -11.71 8.47
C LEU A 27 5.67 -10.88 9.06
N TYR A 28 4.83 -10.30 8.23
CA TYR A 28 3.69 -9.52 8.66
C TYR A 28 2.63 -10.35 9.39
N PHE A 29 2.42 -11.58 8.93
CA PHE A 29 1.50 -12.51 9.58
C PHE A 29 1.97 -12.84 11.00
N GLU A 30 3.25 -13.14 11.18
CA GLU A 30 3.83 -13.46 12.49
C GLU A 30 3.73 -12.26 13.47
N LEU A 31 4.10 -11.06 13.02
CA LEU A 31 3.93 -9.85 13.81
C LEU A 31 2.47 -9.61 14.22
N GLN A 32 1.55 -9.65 13.26
CA GLN A 32 0.13 -9.41 13.52
C GLN A 32 -0.51 -10.47 14.42
N ARG A 33 0.00 -11.71 14.39
CA ARG A 33 -0.37 -12.75 15.32
C ARG A 33 0.09 -12.37 16.75
N GLY A 34 1.35 -11.96 16.91
CA GLY A 34 1.88 -11.50 18.18
C GLY A 34 1.11 -10.30 18.76
N LEU A 35 0.81 -9.30 17.94
CA LEU A 35 -0.02 -8.15 18.33
C LEU A 35 -1.44 -8.57 18.77
N SER A 36 -2.04 -9.56 18.10
CA SER A 36 -3.40 -10.03 18.41
C SER A 36 -3.48 -10.92 19.66
N GLU A 37 -2.39 -11.62 19.99
CA GLU A 37 -2.25 -12.48 21.16
C GLU A 37 -1.67 -11.72 22.37
N GLY A 38 -1.07 -10.54 22.14
CA GLY A 38 -0.47 -9.69 23.15
C GLY A 38 -1.44 -8.78 23.89
N GLU A 39 -0.90 -7.96 24.77
CA GLU A 39 -1.67 -6.95 25.52
C GLU A 39 -1.91 -5.66 24.72
N ILE A 40 -1.22 -5.47 23.58
CA ILE A 40 -1.32 -4.28 22.73
C ILE A 40 -2.68 -4.27 22.04
N LYS A 41 -3.38 -3.15 22.16
CA LYS A 41 -4.66 -2.90 21.49
C LYS A 41 -4.52 -1.83 20.41
N PRO A 42 -5.43 -1.78 19.42
CA PRO A 42 -5.43 -0.71 18.42
C PRO A 42 -5.43 0.70 19.03
N GLU A 43 -6.09 0.87 20.16
CA GLU A 43 -6.17 2.14 20.90
C GLU A 43 -4.79 2.58 21.41
N ASP A 44 -3.93 1.65 21.79
CA ASP A 44 -2.58 1.92 22.31
C ASP A 44 -1.66 2.50 21.22
N ILE A 45 -1.95 2.26 19.95
CA ILE A 45 -1.19 2.83 18.83
C ILE A 45 -1.88 4.04 18.18
N GLY A 46 -2.77 4.72 18.89
CA GLY A 46 -3.44 5.93 18.44
C GLY A 46 -4.73 5.72 17.63
N TYR A 47 -5.33 4.52 17.72
CA TYR A 47 -6.63 4.29 17.13
C TYR A 47 -7.74 4.82 18.07
N PRO A 48 -8.62 5.73 17.61
CA PRO A 48 -9.60 6.35 18.51
C PRO A 48 -10.65 5.33 18.98
N GLU A 49 -10.97 5.34 20.28
CA GLU A 49 -12.03 4.51 20.84
C GLU A 49 -13.40 4.84 20.22
N ASN A 50 -13.66 6.12 20.00
CA ASN A 50 -14.87 6.64 19.38
C ASN A 50 -14.51 7.59 18.24
N PRO A 51 -14.53 7.18 16.97
CA PRO A 51 -14.27 8.08 15.86
C PRO A 51 -15.36 9.15 15.78
N GLU A 52 -14.97 10.40 16.02
CA GLU A 52 -15.90 11.55 16.12
C GLU A 52 -16.53 11.95 14.79
N SER A 53 -16.00 11.53 13.65
CA SER A 53 -16.56 11.87 12.34
C SER A 53 -16.16 10.89 11.25
N VAL A 54 -17.08 10.69 10.31
CA VAL A 54 -16.87 9.90 9.07
C VAL A 54 -15.97 10.63 8.07
N GLU A 55 -15.60 11.88 8.34
CA GLU A 55 -14.90 12.77 7.38
C GLU A 55 -13.37 12.78 7.51
N LYS A 56 -12.82 12.12 8.52
CA LYS A 56 -11.37 12.12 8.79
C LYS A 56 -10.83 10.70 8.90
N PRO A 57 -9.59 10.46 8.48
CA PRO A 57 -8.92 9.18 8.70
C PRO A 57 -8.85 8.83 10.18
N LEU A 58 -8.95 7.53 10.48
CA LEU A 58 -8.92 7.03 11.86
C LEU A 58 -7.55 7.19 12.52
N LEU A 59 -6.47 6.90 11.77
CA LEU A 59 -5.11 7.08 12.26
C LEU A 59 -4.60 8.47 11.91
N ARG A 60 -4.10 9.16 12.92
CA ARG A 60 -3.48 10.49 12.77
C ARG A 60 -2.01 10.40 13.11
N PRO A 61 -1.11 10.73 12.19
CA PRO A 61 0.33 10.62 12.43
C PRO A 61 0.82 11.28 13.72
N ALA A 62 0.21 12.40 14.13
CA ALA A 62 0.57 13.12 15.35
C ALA A 62 0.12 12.45 16.67
N GLU A 63 -0.78 11.47 16.58
CA GLU A 63 -1.40 10.79 17.73
C GLU A 63 -0.95 9.33 17.84
N LEU A 64 -0.01 8.89 16.97
CA LEU A 64 0.51 7.53 17.00
C LEU A 64 1.48 7.34 18.17
N ASP A 65 1.29 6.24 18.88
CA ASP A 65 2.19 5.73 19.90
C ASP A 65 2.56 4.27 19.52
N LEU A 66 3.65 4.13 18.79
CA LEU A 66 4.04 2.84 18.21
C LEU A 66 4.89 2.05 19.23
N PRO A 67 4.68 0.74 19.36
CA PRO A 67 5.46 -0.11 20.26
C PRO A 67 6.91 -0.19 19.78
N SER A 68 7.82 0.42 20.57
CA SER A 68 9.21 0.65 20.17
C SER A 68 10.00 -0.64 19.89
N GLU A 69 9.81 -1.68 20.70
CA GLU A 69 10.51 -2.96 20.54
C GLU A 69 10.08 -3.68 19.26
N GLU A 70 8.78 -3.73 18.99
CA GLU A 70 8.22 -4.35 17.81
C GLU A 70 8.58 -3.58 16.52
N VAL A 71 8.59 -2.25 16.60
CA VAL A 71 9.02 -1.39 15.47
C VAL A 71 10.49 -1.62 15.16
N GLU A 72 11.36 -1.63 16.17
CA GLU A 72 12.79 -1.85 15.97
C GLU A 72 13.04 -3.24 15.39
N MET A 73 12.50 -4.28 16.01
CA MET A 73 12.64 -5.66 15.54
C MET A 73 12.18 -5.80 14.08
N LEU A 74 11.01 -5.26 13.75
CA LEU A 74 10.48 -5.32 12.40
C LEU A 74 11.33 -4.53 11.40
N MET A 75 11.80 -3.34 11.78
CA MET A 75 12.65 -2.54 10.89
C MET A 75 13.96 -3.26 10.56
N LEU A 76 14.58 -3.93 11.54
CA LEU A 76 15.78 -4.74 11.33
C LEU A 76 15.51 -5.88 10.32
N GLU A 77 14.42 -6.62 10.51
CA GLU A 77 13.99 -7.68 9.59
C GLU A 77 13.73 -7.14 8.16
N ILE A 78 13.06 -6.00 8.04
CA ILE A 78 12.81 -5.35 6.74
C ILE A 78 14.13 -4.96 6.06
N ILE A 79 15.08 -4.40 6.80
CA ILE A 79 16.41 -4.05 6.26
C ILE A 79 17.13 -5.30 5.76
N GLU A 80 17.06 -6.41 6.50
CA GLU A 80 17.64 -7.70 6.09
C GLU A 80 16.99 -8.22 4.79
N LYS A 81 15.66 -8.22 4.70
CA LYS A 81 14.95 -8.61 3.46
C LYS A 81 15.32 -7.73 2.26
N PHE A 82 15.50 -6.41 2.49
CA PHE A 82 15.99 -5.53 1.43
C PHE A 82 17.45 -5.81 1.07
N SER A 83 18.30 -6.15 2.04
CA SER A 83 19.70 -6.52 1.78
C SER A 83 19.78 -7.76 0.90
N ASP A 84 19.01 -8.78 1.20
CA ASP A 84 18.89 -9.99 0.38
C ASP A 84 18.37 -9.68 -1.02
N PHE A 85 17.36 -8.82 -1.12
CA PHE A 85 16.79 -8.41 -2.40
C PHE A 85 17.80 -7.64 -3.27
N PHE A 86 18.63 -6.80 -2.65
CA PHE A 86 19.66 -5.99 -3.32
C PHE A 86 21.06 -6.58 -3.24
N ALA A 87 21.22 -7.88 -2.97
CA ALA A 87 22.53 -8.52 -2.81
C ALA A 87 23.50 -8.31 -3.99
N GLU A 88 22.98 -8.07 -5.20
CA GLU A 88 23.78 -7.76 -6.40
C GLU A 88 24.02 -6.26 -6.64
N ASP A 89 23.44 -5.37 -5.81
CA ASP A 89 23.59 -3.91 -5.90
C ASP A 89 24.48 -3.43 -4.74
N GLU A 90 25.78 -3.51 -4.90
CA GLU A 90 26.78 -3.18 -3.86
C GLU A 90 26.53 -1.81 -3.20
N LYS A 91 26.01 -0.85 -3.96
CA LYS A 91 25.74 0.49 -3.44
C LYS A 91 24.58 0.50 -2.46
N LYS A 92 23.44 -0.11 -2.83
CA LYS A 92 22.28 -0.20 -1.95
C LYS A 92 22.57 -1.08 -0.75
N LEU A 93 23.31 -2.17 -0.94
CA LEU A 93 23.73 -3.04 0.15
C LEU A 93 24.55 -2.27 1.17
N SER A 94 25.57 -1.50 0.73
CA SER A 94 26.37 -0.67 1.64
C SER A 94 25.57 0.43 2.34
N GLU A 95 24.55 1.03 1.68
CA GLU A 95 23.64 1.99 2.31
C GLU A 95 22.80 1.31 3.42
N LEU A 96 22.26 0.10 3.17
CA LEU A 96 21.47 -0.68 4.13
C LEU A 96 22.32 -1.16 5.32
N GLU A 97 23.52 -1.66 5.08
CA GLU A 97 24.45 -2.10 6.14
C GLU A 97 24.81 -0.96 7.10
N LYS A 98 25.08 0.23 6.56
CA LYS A 98 25.36 1.43 7.38
C LYS A 98 24.12 1.83 8.20
N PHE A 99 22.93 1.79 7.58
CA PHE A 99 21.70 2.12 8.25
C PHE A 99 21.40 1.14 9.39
N LEU A 100 21.55 -0.17 9.12
CA LEU A 100 21.45 -1.23 10.12
C LEU A 100 22.40 -1.00 11.29
N SER A 101 23.66 -0.67 11.01
CA SER A 101 24.67 -0.43 12.05
C SER A 101 24.34 0.77 12.92
N LEU A 102 23.71 1.80 12.40
CA LEU A 102 23.26 2.97 13.16
C LEU A 102 22.07 2.64 14.08
N ILE A 103 21.11 1.84 13.60
CA ILE A 103 19.99 1.39 14.46
C ILE A 103 20.52 0.49 15.59
N VAL A 104 21.25 -0.57 15.26
CA VAL A 104 21.78 -1.54 16.24
C VAL A 104 22.76 -0.88 17.23
N GLY A 105 23.53 0.10 16.77
CA GLY A 105 24.48 0.86 17.62
C GLY A 105 23.83 1.95 18.47
N GLY A 106 22.52 2.15 18.40
CA GLY A 106 21.80 3.20 19.13
C GLY A 106 22.07 4.63 18.63
N GLY A 107 22.66 4.77 17.44
CA GLY A 107 22.88 6.07 16.81
C GLY A 107 21.63 6.65 16.16
N LEU A 108 20.64 5.79 15.85
CA LEU A 108 19.31 6.16 15.35
C LEU A 108 18.25 5.31 16.05
N SER A 109 17.13 5.93 16.41
CA SER A 109 15.97 5.25 16.96
C SER A 109 15.00 4.87 15.82
N ALA A 110 14.68 3.59 15.70
CA ALA A 110 13.76 3.08 14.67
C ALA A 110 12.36 3.71 14.79
N VAL A 111 11.84 3.80 16.02
CA VAL A 111 10.50 4.35 16.27
C VAL A 111 10.46 5.86 15.99
N GLU A 112 11.46 6.63 16.46
CA GLU A 112 11.52 8.07 16.17
C GLU A 112 11.63 8.36 14.67
N LEU A 113 12.46 7.60 13.93
CA LEU A 113 12.56 7.72 12.48
C LEU A 113 11.23 7.46 11.78
N LEU A 114 10.50 6.45 12.25
CA LEU A 114 9.20 6.09 11.66
C LEU A 114 8.14 7.15 11.97
N GLU A 115 8.11 7.65 13.19
CA GLU A 115 7.19 8.71 13.60
C GLU A 115 7.47 10.03 12.87
N ASP A 116 8.74 10.45 12.78
CA ASP A 116 9.15 11.64 12.03
C ASP A 116 8.77 11.53 10.55
N TYR A 117 8.97 10.35 9.96
CA TYR A 117 8.55 10.07 8.58
C TYR A 117 7.05 10.23 8.40
N LEU A 118 6.24 9.69 9.33
CA LEU A 118 4.78 9.77 9.28
C LEU A 118 4.25 11.19 9.52
N ARG A 119 4.94 12.00 10.33
CA ARG A 119 4.62 13.41 10.58
C ARG A 119 5.12 14.36 9.50
N ASN A 120 5.82 13.86 8.48
CA ASN A 120 6.50 14.67 7.45
C ASN A 120 7.59 15.59 8.03
N GLU A 121 8.22 15.20 9.12
CA GLU A 121 9.28 15.96 9.75
C GLU A 121 10.62 15.80 9.01
N LYS A 122 11.59 16.64 9.34
CA LYS A 122 12.91 16.55 8.71
C LYS A 122 13.61 15.28 9.18
N LEU A 123 13.99 14.47 8.21
CA LEU A 123 14.79 13.28 8.47
C LEU A 123 16.18 13.65 8.98
N PRO A 124 16.79 12.81 9.87
CA PRO A 124 18.15 13.01 10.31
C PRO A 124 19.12 13.16 9.11
N PRO A 125 19.97 14.20 9.09
CA PRO A 125 20.85 14.45 7.94
C PRO A 125 21.89 13.35 7.71
N ASP A 126 22.22 12.61 8.77
CA ASP A 126 23.25 11.58 8.77
C ASP A 126 22.72 10.18 8.43
N GLN A 127 21.41 10.03 8.22
CA GLN A 127 20.87 8.74 7.78
C GLN A 127 21.37 8.38 6.37
N PRO A 128 21.91 7.18 6.15
CA PRO A 128 22.67 6.84 4.93
C PRO A 128 21.79 6.47 3.72
N LEU A 129 20.51 6.17 3.92
CA LEU A 129 19.65 5.70 2.84
C LEU A 129 19.22 6.85 1.93
N LYS A 130 19.20 6.61 0.64
CA LYS A 130 18.58 7.54 -0.31
C LYS A 130 17.08 7.64 -0.06
N LYS A 131 16.50 8.81 -0.35
CA LYS A 131 15.07 9.13 -0.12
C LYS A 131 14.12 8.01 -0.51
N ASN A 132 14.27 7.42 -1.69
CA ASN A 132 13.36 6.37 -2.17
C ASN A 132 13.51 5.04 -1.41
N LEU A 133 14.74 4.66 -1.01
CA LEU A 133 15.00 3.45 -0.26
C LEU A 133 14.55 3.64 1.18
N PHE A 134 14.85 4.79 1.78
CA PHE A 134 14.39 5.18 3.11
C PHE A 134 12.85 5.11 3.20
N ALA A 135 12.14 5.78 2.28
CA ALA A 135 10.68 5.76 2.25
C ALA A 135 10.11 4.33 2.17
N ARG A 136 10.76 3.46 1.39
CA ARG A 136 10.35 2.04 1.33
C ARG A 136 10.55 1.32 2.65
N VAL A 137 11.71 1.45 3.30
CA VAL A 137 11.93 0.85 4.63
C VAL A 137 10.86 1.32 5.60
N MET A 138 10.59 2.64 5.69
CA MET A 138 9.55 3.18 6.56
C MET A 138 8.16 2.62 6.25
N LEU A 139 7.76 2.64 4.97
CA LEU A 139 6.45 2.14 4.55
C LEU A 139 6.28 0.65 4.83
N PHE A 140 7.29 -0.16 4.59
CA PHE A 140 7.22 -1.60 4.86
C PHE A 140 7.22 -1.89 6.36
N THR A 141 7.87 -1.05 7.18
CA THR A 141 7.84 -1.17 8.64
C THR A 141 6.47 -0.80 9.21
N ILE A 142 5.82 0.29 8.76
CA ILE A 142 4.52 0.70 9.31
C ILE A 142 3.34 -0.15 8.83
N ARG A 143 3.43 -0.72 7.63
CA ARG A 143 2.34 -1.42 6.97
C ARG A 143 1.66 -2.50 7.82
N PRO A 144 2.35 -3.44 8.49
CA PRO A 144 1.70 -4.48 9.27
C PRO A 144 0.93 -3.96 10.48
N PHE A 145 1.41 -2.90 11.14
CA PHE A 145 0.67 -2.23 12.23
C PHE A 145 -0.62 -1.61 11.71
N PHE A 146 -0.56 -0.86 10.62
CA PHE A 146 -1.73 -0.20 10.04
C PHE A 146 -2.72 -1.22 9.44
N SER A 147 -2.26 -2.29 8.83
CA SER A 147 -3.14 -3.34 8.34
C SER A 147 -3.77 -4.16 9.45
N TRP A 148 -3.08 -4.34 10.58
CA TRP A 148 -3.65 -4.92 11.80
C TRP A 148 -4.77 -4.03 12.37
N VAL A 149 -4.52 -2.72 12.52
CA VAL A 149 -5.56 -1.74 12.93
C VAL A 149 -6.76 -1.78 11.98
N THR A 150 -6.53 -1.83 10.68
CA THR A 150 -7.61 -1.95 9.67
C THR A 150 -8.47 -3.18 9.92
N ARG A 151 -7.83 -4.32 10.18
CA ARG A 151 -8.53 -5.59 10.45
C ARG A 151 -9.35 -5.53 11.74
N GLU A 152 -8.77 -5.03 12.83
CA GLU A 152 -9.46 -4.91 14.12
C GLU A 152 -10.58 -3.85 14.07
N GLY A 153 -10.35 -2.73 13.38
CA GLY A 153 -11.37 -1.71 13.16
C GLY A 153 -12.56 -2.20 12.34
N ARG A 154 -12.33 -3.10 11.38
CA ARG A 154 -13.42 -3.78 10.64
C ARG A 154 -14.21 -4.74 11.54
N LYS A 155 -13.54 -5.55 12.34
CA LYS A 155 -14.17 -6.49 13.27
C LYS A 155 -15.05 -5.76 14.30
N SER A 156 -14.60 -4.61 14.80
CA SER A 156 -15.32 -3.79 15.77
C SER A 156 -16.40 -2.89 15.17
N GLY A 157 -16.55 -2.88 13.83
CA GLY A 157 -17.51 -2.02 13.12
C GLY A 157 -17.16 -0.53 13.10
N LYS A 158 -15.99 -0.14 13.53
CA LYS A 158 -15.53 1.25 13.55
C LYS A 158 -15.17 1.79 12.16
N ILE A 159 -14.79 0.91 11.22
CA ILE A 159 -14.62 1.26 9.80
C ILE A 159 -15.96 1.02 9.12
N THR A 160 -16.70 2.11 8.89
CA THR A 160 -18.05 2.05 8.34
C THR A 160 -18.04 1.86 6.82
N ALA A 161 -19.11 1.22 6.30
CA ALA A 161 -19.33 1.08 4.86
C ALA A 161 -19.71 2.41 4.17
N ASP A 162 -20.01 3.45 4.96
CA ASP A 162 -20.53 4.74 4.47
C ASP A 162 -19.43 5.73 4.07
N TRP A 163 -18.16 5.31 4.12
CA TRP A 163 -17.05 6.14 3.68
C TRP A 163 -17.12 6.40 2.18
N GLN A 164 -17.22 7.66 1.77
CA GLN A 164 -17.36 8.08 0.36
C GLN A 164 -16.22 8.98 -0.11
N GLU A 165 -15.19 9.19 0.73
CA GLU A 165 -14.06 10.04 0.38
C GLU A 165 -13.08 9.33 -0.55
N SER A 166 -12.32 10.11 -1.29
CA SER A 166 -11.33 9.64 -2.26
C SER A 166 -10.04 9.07 -1.61
N PHE A 167 -9.83 9.34 -0.33
CA PHE A 167 -8.68 8.88 0.44
C PHE A 167 -9.05 7.77 1.43
N CYS A 168 -8.05 7.07 1.92
CA CYS A 168 -8.21 5.92 2.80
C CYS A 168 -8.89 6.29 4.13
N PRO A 169 -9.96 5.56 4.55
CA PRO A 169 -10.65 5.81 5.83
C PRO A 169 -9.76 5.56 7.05
N VAL A 170 -8.71 4.77 6.91
CA VAL A 170 -7.85 4.42 8.06
C VAL A 170 -6.66 5.37 8.17
N CYS A 171 -5.84 5.49 7.14
CA CYS A 171 -4.58 6.24 7.21
C CYS A 171 -4.53 7.49 6.34
N GLY A 172 -5.59 7.79 5.59
CA GLY A 172 -5.68 8.99 4.74
C GLY A 172 -4.84 8.94 3.46
N ALA A 173 -4.17 7.83 3.17
CA ALA A 173 -3.42 7.70 1.91
C ALA A 173 -4.35 7.66 0.70
N ILE A 174 -3.84 8.11 -0.46
CA ILE A 174 -4.54 7.98 -1.73
C ILE A 174 -4.49 6.54 -2.24
N PRO A 175 -5.52 6.07 -2.97
CA PRO A 175 -5.54 4.72 -3.53
C PRO A 175 -4.60 4.60 -4.73
N GLU A 176 -3.96 3.44 -4.86
CA GLU A 176 -3.09 3.11 -5.99
C GLU A 176 -3.69 2.03 -6.90
N LEU A 177 -4.64 1.25 -6.39
CA LEU A 177 -5.29 0.17 -7.11
C LEU A 177 -6.78 0.15 -6.77
N ALA A 178 -7.59 -0.25 -7.73
CA ALA A 178 -9.02 -0.50 -7.54
C ALA A 178 -9.44 -1.83 -8.16
N ARG A 179 -10.63 -2.27 -7.81
CA ARG A 179 -11.34 -3.35 -8.51
C ARG A 179 -12.77 -2.95 -8.81
N LEU A 180 -13.31 -3.47 -9.89
CA LEU A 180 -14.72 -3.46 -10.18
C LEU A 180 -15.30 -4.82 -9.83
N THR A 181 -16.30 -4.84 -8.94
CA THR A 181 -16.92 -6.09 -8.49
C THR A 181 -17.72 -6.73 -9.62
N GLU A 182 -17.68 -8.07 -9.71
CA GLU A 182 -18.33 -8.86 -10.74
C GLU A 182 -19.84 -8.58 -10.86
N LYS A 183 -20.58 -8.55 -9.74
CA LYS A 183 -22.05 -8.52 -9.77
C LYS A 183 -22.67 -7.15 -10.05
N ARG A 184 -21.99 -6.05 -9.71
CA ARG A 184 -22.56 -4.70 -9.77
C ARG A 184 -21.65 -3.69 -10.44
N GLY A 185 -20.42 -4.05 -10.75
CA GLY A 185 -19.41 -3.14 -11.28
C GLY A 185 -19.11 -2.00 -10.28
N GLU A 186 -19.33 -2.24 -8.98
CA GLU A 186 -19.01 -1.27 -7.93
C GLU A 186 -17.50 -1.12 -7.83
N ARG A 187 -17.01 0.11 -7.79
CA ARG A 187 -15.60 0.36 -7.61
C ARG A 187 -15.23 0.29 -6.14
N ARG A 188 -14.25 -0.57 -5.83
CA ARG A 188 -13.58 -0.63 -4.55
C ARG A 188 -12.15 -0.15 -4.70
N LEU A 189 -11.79 0.84 -3.91
CA LEU A 189 -10.44 1.36 -3.82
C LEU A 189 -9.66 0.57 -2.77
N TRP A 190 -8.36 0.49 -2.94
CA TRP A 190 -7.45 -0.19 -2.02
C TRP A 190 -6.30 0.71 -1.61
N CYS A 191 -5.97 0.67 -0.32
CA CYS A 191 -4.85 1.38 0.26
C CYS A 191 -3.62 0.49 0.36
N TRP A 192 -2.56 0.88 -0.30
CA TRP A 192 -1.29 0.17 -0.24
C TRP A 192 -0.66 0.21 1.16
N VAL A 193 -0.86 1.29 1.93
CA VAL A 193 -0.26 1.50 3.25
C VAL A 193 -0.88 0.59 4.32
N CYS A 194 -2.21 0.55 4.44
CA CYS A 194 -2.90 -0.14 5.53
C CYS A 194 -3.80 -1.30 5.09
N SER A 195 -3.80 -1.64 3.82
CA SER A 195 -4.66 -2.68 3.22
C SER A 195 -6.16 -2.45 3.39
N ALA A 196 -6.58 -1.22 3.72
CA ALA A 196 -7.99 -0.88 3.76
C ALA A 196 -8.59 -0.91 2.36
N GLU A 197 -9.82 -1.37 2.30
CA GLU A 197 -10.66 -1.37 1.11
C GLU A 197 -11.92 -0.57 1.39
N TRP A 198 -12.36 0.30 0.46
CA TRP A 198 -13.62 1.03 0.61
C TRP A 198 -14.30 1.24 -0.74
N GLN A 199 -15.60 1.43 -0.68
CA GLN A 199 -16.40 1.72 -1.86
C GLN A 199 -16.23 3.19 -2.27
N TYR A 200 -16.09 3.44 -3.56
CA TYR A 200 -16.05 4.79 -4.11
C TYR A 200 -16.77 4.84 -5.44
N ASN A 201 -17.54 5.88 -5.66
CA ASN A 201 -18.34 6.00 -6.88
C ASN A 201 -17.44 5.99 -8.15
N ARG A 202 -17.72 5.08 -9.07
CA ARG A 202 -16.92 4.87 -10.28
C ARG A 202 -16.99 6.02 -11.29
N PHE A 203 -17.94 6.93 -11.14
CA PHE A 203 -18.09 8.10 -12.02
C PHE A 203 -17.21 9.28 -11.58
N TYR A 204 -16.63 9.24 -10.40
CA TYR A 204 -15.74 10.27 -9.87
C TYR A 204 -14.27 9.86 -9.95
N CYS A 205 -13.43 10.82 -10.28
CA CYS A 205 -11.98 10.62 -10.20
C CYS A 205 -11.54 10.50 -8.74
N PRO A 206 -10.80 9.45 -8.33
CA PRO A 206 -10.37 9.31 -6.95
C PRO A 206 -9.20 10.23 -6.56
N HIS A 207 -8.68 11.05 -7.50
CA HIS A 207 -7.59 11.97 -7.21
C HIS A 207 -8.05 13.43 -7.11
N CYS A 208 -8.99 13.86 -7.98
CA CYS A 208 -9.46 15.25 -7.99
C CYS A 208 -10.97 15.41 -7.76
N GLY A 209 -11.72 14.31 -7.63
CA GLY A 209 -13.17 14.34 -7.44
C GLY A 209 -14.00 14.73 -8.67
N GLU A 210 -13.37 14.94 -9.84
CA GLU A 210 -14.07 15.29 -11.08
C GLU A 210 -15.10 14.24 -11.46
N GLU A 211 -16.33 14.65 -11.69
CA GLU A 211 -17.41 13.77 -12.17
C GLU A 211 -17.34 13.58 -13.67
N LYS A 212 -17.48 12.37 -14.13
CA LYS A 212 -17.55 11.99 -15.54
C LYS A 212 -18.88 11.27 -15.80
N ALA A 213 -19.80 11.94 -16.45
CA ALA A 213 -21.16 11.42 -16.73
C ALA A 213 -21.14 10.06 -17.45
N ASP A 214 -20.19 9.86 -18.37
CA ASP A 214 -20.01 8.62 -19.14
C ASP A 214 -19.02 7.65 -18.49
N GLY A 215 -18.58 7.90 -17.22
CA GLY A 215 -17.54 7.17 -16.51
C GLY A 215 -16.14 7.68 -16.81
N GLN A 216 -15.15 7.12 -16.10
CA GLN A 216 -13.75 7.46 -16.32
C GLN A 216 -13.28 6.91 -17.67
N ARG A 217 -12.52 7.72 -18.41
CA ARG A 217 -11.80 7.22 -19.58
C ARG A 217 -10.76 6.20 -19.14
N TYR A 218 -10.58 5.14 -19.91
CA TYR A 218 -9.61 4.10 -19.58
C TYR A 218 -8.96 3.54 -20.84
N PHE A 219 -7.81 2.92 -20.66
CA PHE A 219 -7.19 2.07 -21.65
C PHE A 219 -6.88 0.69 -21.09
N THR A 220 -6.87 -0.30 -21.96
CA THR A 220 -6.53 -1.68 -21.64
C THR A 220 -5.29 -2.08 -22.42
N VAL A 221 -4.54 -3.02 -21.87
CA VAL A 221 -3.45 -3.68 -22.58
C VAL A 221 -3.92 -5.09 -22.91
N GLU A 222 -4.23 -5.31 -24.19
CA GLU A 222 -4.78 -6.57 -24.73
C GLU A 222 -6.14 -6.97 -24.07
N GLU A 223 -6.57 -8.21 -24.25
CA GLU A 223 -7.76 -8.78 -23.59
C GLU A 223 -7.42 -9.19 -22.15
N SER A 224 -7.24 -8.21 -21.27
CA SER A 224 -6.78 -8.38 -19.89
C SER A 224 -7.88 -8.05 -18.90
N ALA A 225 -7.82 -8.65 -17.70
CA ALA A 225 -8.63 -8.25 -16.55
C ALA A 225 -8.18 -6.89 -15.97
N TYR A 226 -7.08 -6.33 -16.48
CA TYR A 226 -6.53 -5.07 -16.00
C TYR A 226 -6.77 -3.94 -16.97
N ARG A 227 -7.08 -2.78 -16.43
CA ARG A 227 -7.19 -1.52 -17.15
C ARG A 227 -6.58 -0.38 -16.35
N VAL A 228 -6.35 0.75 -17.00
CA VAL A 228 -5.92 1.99 -16.36
C VAL A 228 -7.00 3.04 -16.58
N ASP A 229 -7.69 3.41 -15.51
CA ASP A 229 -8.60 4.55 -15.52
C ASP A 229 -7.77 5.84 -15.48
N VAL A 230 -8.09 6.82 -16.32
CA VAL A 230 -7.35 8.08 -16.43
C VAL A 230 -8.29 9.27 -16.31
N CYS A 231 -7.76 10.37 -15.81
CA CYS A 231 -8.49 11.62 -15.65
C CYS A 231 -7.77 12.75 -16.40
N ASP A 232 -8.42 13.31 -17.41
CA ASP A 232 -7.88 14.42 -18.20
C ASP A 232 -7.94 15.78 -17.46
N SER A 233 -8.63 15.84 -16.30
CA SER A 233 -8.73 17.07 -15.50
C SER A 233 -7.53 17.25 -14.56
N CYS A 234 -6.95 16.14 -14.06
CA CYS A 234 -5.82 16.18 -13.15
C CYS A 234 -4.60 15.39 -13.64
N ASP A 235 -4.68 14.80 -14.83
CA ASP A 235 -3.67 13.89 -15.39
C ASP A 235 -3.37 12.67 -14.49
N GLY A 236 -4.28 12.36 -13.56
CA GLY A 236 -4.14 11.22 -12.66
C GLY A 236 -4.53 9.90 -13.32
N TYR A 237 -3.88 8.80 -12.90
CA TYR A 237 -4.28 7.45 -13.29
C TYR A 237 -4.49 6.54 -12.09
N LEU A 238 -5.34 5.52 -12.27
CA LEU A 238 -5.58 4.46 -11.31
C LEU A 238 -5.61 3.12 -12.04
N LYS A 239 -4.84 2.15 -11.55
CA LYS A 239 -4.94 0.76 -12.04
C LYS A 239 -6.22 0.13 -11.52
N VAL A 240 -6.90 -0.63 -12.36
CA VAL A 240 -8.18 -1.26 -12.03
C VAL A 240 -8.20 -2.72 -12.47
N ILE A 241 -8.69 -3.58 -11.58
CA ILE A 241 -8.98 -4.99 -11.86
C ILE A 241 -10.47 -5.10 -12.18
N ASP A 242 -10.79 -5.67 -13.33
CA ASP A 242 -12.16 -5.98 -13.74
C ASP A 242 -12.47 -7.44 -13.38
N GLU A 243 -13.17 -7.66 -12.27
CA GLU A 243 -13.45 -9.00 -11.74
C GLU A 243 -14.31 -9.84 -12.70
N GLU A 244 -15.13 -9.21 -13.56
CA GLU A 244 -15.89 -9.95 -14.59
C GLU A 244 -14.99 -10.69 -15.58
N LYS A 245 -13.75 -10.20 -15.75
CA LYS A 245 -12.75 -10.79 -16.64
C LYS A 245 -11.77 -11.74 -15.93
N VAL A 246 -11.87 -11.84 -14.62
CA VAL A 246 -11.10 -12.79 -13.81
C VAL A 246 -11.81 -14.13 -13.79
N SER A 247 -11.13 -15.24 -14.07
CA SER A 247 -11.76 -16.55 -14.00
C SER A 247 -12.12 -16.91 -12.55
N GLU A 248 -13.27 -17.59 -12.35
CA GLU A 248 -13.78 -17.99 -11.03
C GLU A 248 -12.75 -18.70 -10.13
N LYS A 249 -11.79 -19.43 -10.74
CA LYS A 249 -10.71 -20.13 -10.03
C LYS A 249 -9.76 -19.20 -9.27
N HIS A 250 -9.77 -17.91 -9.56
CA HIS A 250 -8.85 -16.92 -9.03
C HIS A 250 -9.52 -15.84 -8.18
N HIS A 251 -10.85 -15.88 -8.01
CA HIS A 251 -11.57 -14.90 -7.20
C HIS A 251 -11.14 -14.90 -5.73
N ASP A 252 -10.85 -16.08 -5.15
CA ASP A 252 -10.43 -16.23 -3.75
C ASP A 252 -8.93 -15.91 -3.52
N SER A 253 -8.14 -15.81 -4.58
CA SER A 253 -6.68 -15.57 -4.52
C SER A 253 -6.27 -14.15 -4.91
N LEU A 254 -7.19 -13.19 -4.85
CA LEU A 254 -6.99 -11.79 -5.19
C LEU A 254 -6.10 -11.07 -4.15
N SER A 255 -4.82 -11.42 -4.08
CA SER A 255 -3.86 -10.59 -3.34
C SER A 255 -3.70 -9.24 -4.04
N TRP A 256 -4.17 -8.18 -3.39
CA TRP A 256 -4.03 -6.82 -3.87
C TRP A 256 -2.58 -6.46 -4.20
N MET A 257 -1.66 -6.87 -3.33
CA MET A 257 -0.25 -6.59 -3.45
C MET A 257 0.36 -7.28 -4.68
N ILE A 258 0.05 -8.55 -4.90
CA ILE A 258 0.52 -9.30 -6.08
C ILE A 258 -0.03 -8.67 -7.37
N ASN A 259 -1.29 -8.24 -7.36
CA ASN A 259 -1.89 -7.54 -8.52
C ASN A 259 -1.22 -6.20 -8.79
N ASP A 260 -0.93 -5.41 -7.76
CA ASP A 260 -0.24 -4.14 -7.93
C ASP A 260 1.16 -4.32 -8.52
N ILE A 261 1.94 -5.26 -7.97
CA ILE A 261 3.30 -5.55 -8.40
C ILE A 261 3.34 -6.12 -9.82
N GLY A 262 2.49 -7.07 -10.10
CA GLY A 262 2.42 -7.73 -11.41
C GLY A 262 1.97 -6.80 -12.53
N THR A 263 1.36 -5.68 -12.19
CA THR A 263 0.87 -4.67 -13.13
C THR A 263 1.74 -3.40 -13.20
N GLN A 264 2.97 -3.40 -12.69
CA GLN A 264 3.89 -2.24 -12.78
C GLN A 264 4.17 -1.78 -14.22
N HIS A 265 4.01 -2.64 -15.21
CA HIS A 265 4.10 -2.26 -16.61
C HIS A 265 3.00 -1.28 -17.03
N LEU A 266 1.81 -1.34 -16.39
CA LEU A 266 0.71 -0.39 -16.62
C LEU A 266 1.06 1.00 -16.08
N ASP A 267 1.78 1.09 -14.96
CA ASP A 267 2.28 2.36 -14.42
C ASP A 267 3.23 3.05 -15.40
N ARG A 268 4.10 2.26 -16.05
CA ARG A 268 5.01 2.78 -17.06
C ARG A 268 4.27 3.27 -18.29
N LEU A 269 3.27 2.52 -18.75
CA LEU A 269 2.44 2.92 -19.90
C LEU A 269 1.66 4.19 -19.60
N ALA A 270 1.02 4.29 -18.43
CA ALA A 270 0.31 5.49 -18.02
C ALA A 270 1.21 6.73 -18.04
N ARG A 271 2.42 6.62 -17.49
CA ARG A 271 3.40 7.71 -17.49
C ARG A 271 3.89 8.08 -18.90
N GLN A 272 4.04 7.11 -19.80
CA GLN A 272 4.40 7.37 -21.21
C GLN A 272 3.30 8.14 -21.95
N GLU A 273 2.03 7.92 -21.60
CA GLU A 273 0.87 8.65 -22.10
C GLU A 273 0.66 10.02 -21.41
N GLY A 274 1.54 10.40 -20.46
CA GLY A 274 1.50 11.71 -19.79
C GLY A 274 0.73 11.72 -18.47
N TYR A 275 0.20 10.58 -18.01
CA TYR A 275 -0.50 10.49 -16.75
C TYR A 275 0.45 10.25 -15.57
N LYS A 276 0.07 10.71 -14.38
CA LYS A 276 0.85 10.57 -13.15
C LYS A 276 0.06 9.82 -12.06
N PRO A 277 0.74 9.13 -11.14
CA PRO A 277 0.07 8.60 -9.97
C PRO A 277 -0.56 9.75 -9.19
N GLY A 278 -1.63 9.46 -8.44
CA GLY A 278 -2.25 10.48 -7.60
C GLY A 278 -1.25 11.08 -6.61
N GLU A 279 -1.28 12.39 -6.48
CA GLU A 279 -0.50 13.14 -5.49
C GLU A 279 -1.48 13.85 -4.55
N LYS A 280 -1.14 13.89 -3.25
CA LYS A 280 -1.78 14.79 -2.29
C LYS A 280 -1.10 16.12 -2.29
#